data_f03cc01e27b38597ae5d22765d5080db
#
_entry.id   f03cc01e27b38597ae5d22765d5080db
#
_cell.length_a   1.000
_cell.length_b   1.000
_cell.length_c   1.000
_cell.angle_alpha   90.00
_cell.angle_beta   90.00
_cell.angle_gamma   90.00
#
_symmetry.space_group_name_H-M   'P 1'
#
loop_
_entity.id
_entity.type
_entity.pdbx_description
1 polymer ?
#
loop_
_entity_poly.entity_id
_entity_poly.type
_entity_poly.pdbx_seq_one_letter_code
_entity_poly.pdbx_strand_id
1 'polypeptide(L)'
;MLFRSGYSTLWLPGSDHASIATEVKVVNRLKEQNIDKEEIGRDEFLKHAWAWKEEFGGKITRQCRELGDSCDWSRERFTMDEGCSNAVKTFFIDLYKKGLIYRGQRLINWCPDCGSVLSDIEVEHEDVTGSYWYFRYLGADGGDGIVVATSRPETIFADEAVAVNPEDKRYTDLVGKNVVIPLMGKEIPVIADEYPDHEKGTGAVKITPAHDPNDFEVGERHGLNNISCINEDATMNELAGKYQGMDRYDCRKAFVKDPAGDRKSVV
;
A
#
# COMPACT_ATOMS: atom_id res chain seq x y z
N MET A 1 8.38 -12.09 39.34
CA MET A 1 8.06 -11.47 40.64
C MET A 1 6.87 -12.12 41.33
N LEU A 2 5.77 -12.44 40.65
CA LEU A 2 4.56 -13.04 41.23
C LEU A 2 4.84 -14.34 42.00
N PHE A 3 5.71 -15.20 41.49
CA PHE A 3 6.14 -16.43 42.16
C PHE A 3 6.75 -16.18 43.53
N ARG A 4 7.61 -15.16 43.70
CA ARG A 4 8.19 -14.80 45.02
C ARG A 4 7.14 -14.26 46.01
N SER A 5 6.01 -13.78 45.50
CA SER A 5 4.93 -13.24 46.33
C SER A 5 3.90 -14.31 46.75
N GLY A 6 4.20 -15.59 46.54
CA GLY A 6 3.35 -16.73 46.97
C GLY A 6 2.18 -17.02 46.03
N TYR A 7 2.14 -16.42 44.84
CA TYR A 7 1.12 -16.73 43.85
C TYR A 7 1.44 -18.02 43.10
N SER A 8 0.40 -18.78 42.76
CA SER A 8 0.50 -19.88 41.81
C SER A 8 0.60 -19.31 40.43
N THR A 9 1.73 -19.55 39.74
CA THR A 9 1.99 -19.02 38.41
C THR A 9 2.07 -20.15 37.40
N LEU A 10 1.49 -19.89 36.21
CA LEU A 10 1.54 -20.77 35.08
C LEU A 10 2.24 -20.07 33.92
N TRP A 11 3.27 -20.70 33.35
CA TRP A 11 3.94 -20.26 32.16
C TRP A 11 3.72 -21.29 31.05
N LEU A 12 2.92 -20.93 30.02
CA LEU A 12 2.71 -21.76 28.85
C LEU A 12 3.73 -21.39 27.77
N PRO A 13 4.60 -22.33 27.37
CA PRO A 13 5.58 -22.07 26.33
C PRO A 13 4.91 -22.15 24.94
N GLY A 14 5.45 -21.39 24.00
CA GLY A 14 5.05 -21.45 22.60
C GLY A 14 6.13 -20.89 21.70
N SER A 15 6.13 -21.33 20.46
CA SER A 15 6.97 -20.80 19.40
C SER A 15 6.15 -20.18 18.29
N ASP A 16 6.61 -19.03 17.81
CA ASP A 16 6.02 -18.33 16.69
C ASP A 16 6.61 -18.83 15.36
N HIS A 17 5.84 -18.80 14.30
CA HIS A 17 6.32 -19.18 12.96
C HIS A 17 7.26 -18.14 12.34
N ALA A 18 7.22 -16.86 12.79
CA ALA A 18 8.16 -15.78 12.44
C ALA A 18 8.55 -15.78 10.95
N SER A 19 7.59 -15.66 10.05
CA SER A 19 7.69 -16.02 8.62
C SER A 19 8.87 -15.35 7.89
N ILE A 20 9.07 -14.04 8.02
CA ILE A 20 10.07 -13.28 7.25
C ILE A 20 11.50 -13.81 7.49
N ALA A 21 11.91 -13.93 8.75
CA ALA A 21 13.25 -14.41 9.09
C ALA A 21 13.47 -15.88 8.66
N THR A 22 12.46 -16.71 8.80
CA THR A 22 12.47 -18.11 8.35
C THR A 22 12.57 -18.18 6.83
N GLU A 23 11.77 -17.39 6.09
CA GLU A 23 11.79 -17.36 4.64
C GLU A 23 13.18 -16.98 4.10
N VAL A 24 13.81 -15.94 4.63
CA VAL A 24 15.18 -15.54 4.25
C VAL A 24 16.16 -16.70 4.41
N LYS A 25 16.07 -17.47 5.50
CA LYS A 25 16.95 -18.63 5.73
C LYS A 25 16.69 -19.76 4.75
N VAL A 26 15.42 -20.05 4.44
CA VAL A 26 15.04 -21.06 3.47
C VAL A 26 15.50 -20.67 2.07
N VAL A 27 15.26 -19.42 1.65
CA VAL A 27 15.71 -18.89 0.34
C VAL A 27 17.23 -18.98 0.21
N ASN A 28 18.00 -18.60 1.25
CA ASN A 28 19.45 -18.70 1.20
C ASN A 28 19.91 -20.16 1.04
N ARG A 29 19.26 -21.10 1.74
CA ARG A 29 19.54 -22.55 1.60
C ARG A 29 19.23 -23.08 0.20
N LEU A 30 18.14 -22.60 -0.43
CA LEU A 30 17.80 -22.93 -1.81
C LEU A 30 18.83 -22.38 -2.80
N LYS A 31 19.27 -21.15 -2.61
CA LYS A 31 20.33 -20.52 -3.43
C LYS A 31 21.66 -21.30 -3.35
N GLU A 32 22.04 -21.82 -2.19
CA GLU A 32 23.22 -22.69 -2.03
C GLU A 32 23.09 -23.99 -2.84
N GLN A 33 21.85 -24.41 -3.11
CA GLN A 33 21.54 -25.60 -3.94
C GLN A 33 21.29 -25.25 -5.42
N ASN A 34 21.48 -23.97 -5.82
CA ASN A 34 21.16 -23.43 -7.15
C ASN A 34 19.67 -23.61 -7.53
N ILE A 35 18.78 -23.49 -6.55
CA ILE A 35 17.34 -23.52 -6.75
C ILE A 35 16.79 -22.11 -6.60
N ASP A 36 16.04 -21.63 -7.60
CA ASP A 36 15.34 -20.37 -7.55
C ASP A 36 13.95 -20.54 -6.92
N LYS A 37 13.62 -19.69 -5.94
CA LYS A 37 12.31 -19.69 -5.26
C LYS A 37 11.16 -19.48 -6.26
N GLU A 38 11.32 -18.59 -7.22
CA GLU A 38 10.29 -18.24 -8.19
C GLU A 38 10.01 -19.41 -9.16
N GLU A 39 11.04 -20.18 -9.53
CA GLU A 39 10.91 -21.30 -10.45
C GLU A 39 10.19 -22.51 -9.83
N ILE A 40 10.39 -22.77 -8.53
CA ILE A 40 9.80 -23.94 -7.88
C ILE A 40 8.32 -23.77 -7.51
N GLY A 41 7.85 -22.53 -7.44
CA GLY A 41 6.49 -22.21 -7.06
C GLY A 41 6.17 -22.44 -5.57
N ARG A 42 4.97 -22.01 -5.16
CA ARG A 42 4.55 -21.95 -3.74
C ARG A 42 4.54 -23.30 -3.04
N ASP A 43 3.99 -24.34 -3.68
CA ASP A 43 3.79 -25.63 -3.01
C ASP A 43 5.10 -26.34 -2.71
N GLU A 44 6.07 -26.28 -3.63
CA GLU A 44 7.40 -26.84 -3.39
C GLU A 44 8.19 -26.02 -2.37
N PHE A 45 8.12 -24.68 -2.45
CA PHE A 45 8.71 -23.80 -1.44
C PHE A 45 8.21 -24.12 -0.03
N LEU A 46 6.91 -24.35 0.15
CA LEU A 46 6.33 -24.72 1.45
C LEU A 46 6.90 -26.03 2.01
N LYS A 47 7.22 -27.00 1.17
CA LYS A 47 7.90 -28.24 1.64
C LYS A 47 9.27 -27.93 2.25
N HIS A 48 10.04 -27.07 1.62
CA HIS A 48 11.32 -26.60 2.15
C HIS A 48 11.16 -25.83 3.46
N ALA A 49 10.14 -24.97 3.55
CA ALA A 49 9.85 -24.22 4.76
C ALA A 49 9.44 -25.13 5.92
N TRP A 50 8.60 -26.13 5.69
CA TRP A 50 8.23 -27.12 6.70
C TRP A 50 9.42 -28.00 7.11
N ALA A 51 10.26 -28.44 6.17
CA ALA A 51 11.47 -29.17 6.48
C ALA A 51 12.42 -28.35 7.38
N TRP A 52 12.57 -27.04 7.10
CA TRP A 52 13.33 -26.13 7.97
C TRP A 52 12.72 -26.05 9.37
N LYS A 53 11.39 -25.94 9.48
CA LYS A 53 10.69 -25.91 10.78
C LYS A 53 10.93 -27.20 11.56
N GLU A 54 10.88 -28.37 10.93
CA GLU A 54 11.16 -29.66 11.61
C GLU A 54 12.61 -29.75 12.11
N GLU A 55 13.57 -29.23 11.35
CA GLU A 55 15.00 -29.24 11.71
C GLU A 55 15.31 -28.26 12.85
N PHE A 56 14.76 -27.04 12.81
CA PHE A 56 15.16 -25.93 13.70
C PHE A 56 14.10 -25.49 14.70
N GLY A 57 12.81 -25.72 14.45
CA GLY A 57 11.70 -25.17 15.23
C GLY A 57 11.69 -25.54 16.71
N GLY A 58 12.15 -26.75 17.07
CA GLY A 58 12.25 -27.18 18.45
C GLY A 58 13.55 -26.81 19.17
N LYS A 59 14.43 -26.02 18.55
CA LYS A 59 15.76 -25.75 19.10
C LYS A 59 15.71 -24.83 20.32
N ILE A 60 14.89 -23.77 20.24
CA ILE A 60 14.75 -22.81 21.33
C ILE A 60 14.13 -23.45 22.58
N THR A 61 13.08 -24.26 22.42
CA THR A 61 12.42 -24.94 23.57
C THR A 61 13.35 -25.94 24.23
N ARG A 62 14.18 -26.62 23.46
CA ARG A 62 15.25 -27.50 23.99
C ARG A 62 16.26 -26.73 24.81
N GLN A 63 16.74 -25.58 24.30
CA GLN A 63 17.68 -24.72 25.03
C GLN A 63 17.07 -24.17 26.32
N CYS A 64 15.80 -23.75 26.32
CA CYS A 64 15.10 -23.29 27.53
C CYS A 64 14.97 -24.41 28.57
N ARG A 65 14.71 -25.65 28.16
CA ARG A 65 14.72 -26.82 29.08
C ARG A 65 16.10 -27.08 29.67
N GLU A 66 17.17 -26.97 28.89
CA GLU A 66 18.55 -27.12 29.34
C GLU A 66 18.95 -26.01 30.31
N LEU A 67 18.43 -24.78 30.15
CA LEU A 67 18.61 -23.67 31.08
C LEU A 67 17.81 -23.83 32.38
N GLY A 68 16.90 -24.79 32.44
CA GLY A 68 16.06 -25.05 33.62
C GLY A 68 14.82 -24.18 33.76
N ASP A 69 14.31 -23.65 32.66
CA ASP A 69 13.10 -22.84 32.68
C ASP A 69 11.90 -23.67 33.13
N SER A 70 11.15 -23.17 34.13
CA SER A 70 9.99 -23.82 34.72
C SER A 70 8.70 -23.47 33.96
N CYS A 71 8.54 -24.08 32.77
CA CYS A 71 7.35 -23.96 31.97
C CYS A 71 6.49 -25.23 31.99
N ASP A 72 5.23 -25.10 31.64
CA ASP A 72 4.36 -26.26 31.39
C ASP A 72 4.61 -26.79 29.96
N TRP A 73 5.66 -27.55 29.82
CA TRP A 73 6.10 -28.12 28.54
C TRP A 73 5.10 -29.12 27.94
N SER A 74 4.15 -29.63 28.73
CA SER A 74 3.12 -30.55 28.25
C SER A 74 2.09 -29.83 27.36
N ARG A 75 1.98 -28.51 27.51
CA ARG A 75 1.08 -27.63 26.76
C ARG A 75 1.83 -26.68 25.82
N GLU A 76 3.05 -27.06 25.41
CA GLU A 76 3.78 -26.32 24.38
C GLU A 76 2.95 -26.20 23.09
N ARG A 77 2.92 -25.00 22.50
CA ARG A 77 2.18 -24.69 21.28
C ARG A 77 3.10 -24.13 20.21
N PHE A 78 2.70 -24.34 18.95
CA PHE A 78 3.24 -23.67 17.80
C PHE A 78 2.13 -22.87 17.11
N THR A 79 2.38 -21.61 16.73
CA THR A 79 1.34 -20.70 16.22
C THR A 79 0.60 -21.24 14.99
N MET A 80 1.20 -22.17 14.22
CA MET A 80 0.56 -22.82 13.07
C MET A 80 0.17 -24.28 13.34
N ASP A 81 0.14 -24.75 14.60
CA ASP A 81 -0.40 -26.08 14.91
C ASP A 81 -1.91 -26.15 14.62
N GLU A 82 -2.44 -27.36 14.55
CA GLU A 82 -3.84 -27.59 14.19
C GLU A 82 -4.81 -26.86 15.15
N GLY A 83 -4.52 -26.87 16.45
CA GLY A 83 -5.39 -26.22 17.45
C GLY A 83 -5.40 -24.71 17.30
N CYS A 84 -4.23 -24.09 17.16
CA CYS A 84 -4.11 -22.65 16.90
C CYS A 84 -4.74 -22.26 15.56
N SER A 85 -4.52 -23.04 14.51
CA SER A 85 -5.12 -22.82 13.21
C SER A 85 -6.64 -22.88 13.24
N ASN A 86 -7.21 -23.85 13.96
CA ASN A 86 -8.66 -23.98 14.14
C ASN A 86 -9.25 -22.83 14.97
N ALA A 87 -8.55 -22.39 16.01
CA ALA A 87 -8.97 -21.24 16.82
C ALA A 87 -9.02 -19.95 15.98
N VAL A 88 -7.97 -19.68 15.18
CA VAL A 88 -7.93 -18.52 14.29
C VAL A 88 -9.07 -18.58 13.27
N LYS A 89 -9.27 -19.72 12.61
CA LYS A 89 -10.37 -19.88 11.63
C LYS A 89 -11.73 -19.67 12.26
N THR A 90 -11.96 -20.24 13.44
CA THR A 90 -13.24 -20.10 14.16
C THR A 90 -13.52 -18.65 14.53
N PHE A 91 -12.50 -17.95 15.05
CA PHE A 91 -12.60 -16.55 15.41
C PHE A 91 -12.86 -15.66 14.17
N PHE A 92 -12.14 -15.89 13.09
CA PHE A 92 -12.34 -15.16 11.83
C PHE A 92 -13.77 -15.34 11.29
N ILE A 93 -14.26 -16.58 11.24
CA ILE A 93 -15.62 -16.89 10.77
C ILE A 93 -16.68 -16.22 11.66
N ASP A 94 -16.48 -16.21 12.99
CA ASP A 94 -17.40 -15.57 13.92
C ASP A 94 -17.46 -14.06 13.73
N LEU A 95 -16.32 -13.41 13.56
CA LEU A 95 -16.25 -11.98 13.25
C LEU A 95 -16.89 -11.64 11.89
N TYR A 96 -16.69 -12.48 10.88
CA TYR A 96 -17.32 -12.30 9.57
C TYR A 96 -18.85 -12.41 9.67
N LYS A 97 -19.36 -13.43 10.39
CA LYS A 97 -20.81 -13.59 10.61
C LYS A 97 -21.44 -12.42 11.39
N LYS A 98 -20.66 -11.77 12.25
CA LYS A 98 -21.08 -10.57 12.99
C LYS A 98 -20.98 -9.28 12.16
N GLY A 99 -20.49 -9.34 10.92
CA GLY A 99 -20.30 -8.18 10.05
C GLY A 99 -19.14 -7.25 10.48
N LEU A 100 -18.27 -7.71 11.39
CA LEU A 100 -17.12 -6.95 11.88
C LEU A 100 -15.89 -7.05 10.97
N ILE A 101 -15.86 -8.05 10.09
CA ILE A 101 -14.85 -8.22 9.04
C ILE A 101 -15.56 -8.20 7.69
N TYR A 102 -15.01 -7.44 6.77
CA TYR A 102 -15.48 -7.36 5.38
C TYR A 102 -14.29 -7.30 4.42
N ARG A 103 -14.52 -7.66 3.16
CA ARG A 103 -13.51 -7.51 2.10
C ARG A 103 -13.61 -6.10 1.53
N GLY A 104 -12.52 -5.36 1.56
CA GLY A 104 -12.42 -4.01 1.01
C GLY A 104 -11.04 -3.75 0.43
N GLN A 105 -10.92 -2.63 -0.27
CA GLN A 105 -9.63 -2.10 -0.72
C GLN A 105 -9.12 -1.09 0.30
N ARG A 106 -7.80 -1.03 0.49
CA ARG A 106 -7.11 -0.03 1.30
C ARG A 106 -5.78 0.31 0.64
N LEU A 107 -5.31 1.52 0.84
CA LEU A 107 -3.96 1.89 0.48
C LEU A 107 -2.96 1.24 1.44
N ILE A 108 -1.88 0.75 0.88
CA ILE A 108 -0.78 0.10 1.60
C ILE A 108 0.55 0.60 1.05
N ASN A 109 1.59 0.54 1.88
CA ASN A 109 2.96 0.74 1.41
C ASN A 109 3.41 -0.49 0.64
N TRP A 110 3.92 -0.29 -0.56
CA TRP A 110 4.39 -1.36 -1.45
C TRP A 110 5.84 -1.16 -1.84
N CYS A 111 6.65 -2.22 -1.75
CA CYS A 111 8.02 -2.23 -2.22
C CYS A 111 8.11 -2.93 -3.58
N PRO A 112 8.44 -2.21 -4.68
CA PRO A 112 8.57 -2.83 -5.99
C PRO A 112 9.76 -3.79 -6.10
N ASP A 113 10.85 -3.54 -5.35
CA ASP A 113 12.03 -4.40 -5.36
C ASP A 113 11.79 -5.74 -4.63
N CYS A 114 11.03 -5.70 -3.54
CA CYS A 114 10.69 -6.90 -2.77
C CYS A 114 9.45 -7.62 -3.33
N GLY A 115 8.62 -6.95 -4.16
CA GLY A 115 7.33 -7.45 -4.62
C GLY A 115 6.38 -7.75 -3.45
N SER A 116 6.41 -6.93 -2.39
CA SER A 116 5.65 -7.17 -1.17
C SER A 116 5.15 -5.89 -0.50
N VAL A 117 4.15 -6.07 0.35
CA VAL A 117 3.62 -5.03 1.23
C VAL A 117 4.63 -4.72 2.34
N LEU A 118 4.77 -3.45 2.68
CA LEU A 118 5.51 -2.98 3.85
C LEU A 118 4.52 -2.55 4.94
N SER A 119 4.83 -2.88 6.19
CA SER A 119 4.13 -2.33 7.35
C SER A 119 4.59 -0.90 7.61
N ASP A 120 3.74 -0.10 8.26
CA ASP A 120 4.08 1.30 8.55
C ASP A 120 5.33 1.45 9.43
N ILE A 121 5.62 0.45 10.27
CA ILE A 121 6.80 0.43 11.12
C ILE A 121 8.12 0.20 10.34
N GLU A 122 8.03 -0.32 9.12
CA GLU A 122 9.19 -0.57 8.23
C GLU A 122 9.47 0.61 7.30
N VAL A 123 8.60 1.64 7.30
CA VAL A 123 8.73 2.81 6.44
C VAL A 123 9.48 3.91 7.19
N GLU A 124 10.61 4.32 6.65
CA GLU A 124 11.36 5.49 7.10
C GLU A 124 11.06 6.67 6.18
N HIS A 125 10.77 7.83 6.77
CA HIS A 125 10.49 9.06 6.04
C HIS A 125 11.75 9.92 5.95
N GLU A 126 12.06 10.38 4.74
CA GLU A 126 13.17 11.28 4.47
C GLU A 126 12.67 12.57 3.83
N ASP A 127 13.21 13.71 4.26
CA ASP A 127 12.93 15.00 3.63
C ASP A 127 13.70 15.12 2.33
N VAL A 128 12.99 15.26 1.21
CA VAL A 128 13.57 15.44 -0.10
C VAL A 128 13.13 16.75 -0.72
N THR A 129 14.05 17.42 -1.46
CA THR A 129 13.70 18.61 -2.24
C THR A 129 12.89 18.16 -3.46
N GLY A 130 11.65 18.62 -3.54
CA GLY A 130 10.74 18.34 -4.65
C GLY A 130 10.38 19.59 -5.45
N SER A 131 9.55 19.42 -6.46
CA SER A 131 8.99 20.52 -7.28
C SER A 131 7.49 20.33 -7.37
N TYR A 132 6.78 21.44 -7.52
CA TYR A 132 5.39 21.42 -7.92
C TYR A 132 5.29 21.75 -9.40
N TRP A 133 4.48 20.96 -10.11
CA TRP A 133 4.16 21.18 -11.51
C TRP A 133 2.70 21.56 -11.64
N TYR A 134 2.41 22.58 -12.47
CA TYR A 134 1.07 23.09 -12.66
C TYR A 134 0.53 22.62 -14.00
N PHE A 135 -0.64 22.00 -13.99
CA PHE A 135 -1.31 21.50 -15.18
C PHE A 135 -2.71 22.12 -15.30
N ARG A 136 -3.04 22.56 -16.52
CA ARG A 136 -4.38 23.04 -16.80
C ARG A 136 -5.27 21.90 -17.29
N TYR A 137 -6.36 21.68 -16.61
CA TYR A 137 -7.42 20.77 -17.03
C TYR A 137 -8.48 21.64 -17.68
N LEU A 138 -8.63 21.55 -19.02
CA LEU A 138 -9.61 22.34 -19.77
C LEU A 138 -11.02 21.91 -19.42
N GLY A 139 -11.99 22.84 -19.46
CA GLY A 139 -13.40 22.49 -19.33
C GLY A 139 -13.84 21.57 -20.45
N ALA A 140 -14.62 20.54 -20.14
CA ALA A 140 -15.20 19.65 -21.16
C ALA A 140 -16.15 20.40 -22.10
N ASP A 141 -16.68 21.56 -21.66
CA ASP A 141 -17.49 22.49 -22.45
C ASP A 141 -16.66 23.45 -23.33
N GLY A 142 -15.34 23.32 -23.33
CA GLY A 142 -14.42 24.20 -24.05
C GLY A 142 -14.03 25.47 -23.27
N GLY A 143 -14.43 25.58 -22.00
CA GLY A 143 -14.03 26.69 -21.12
C GLY A 143 -12.59 26.61 -20.64
N ASP A 144 -12.12 27.65 -19.93
CA ASP A 144 -10.75 27.79 -19.44
C ASP A 144 -10.31 26.70 -18.43
N GLY A 145 -11.29 25.98 -17.85
CA GLY A 145 -11.04 24.89 -16.95
C GLY A 145 -10.38 25.28 -15.62
N ILE A 146 -9.54 24.40 -15.06
CA ILE A 146 -8.94 24.57 -13.74
C ILE A 146 -7.44 24.24 -13.77
N VAL A 147 -6.64 24.93 -12.96
CA VAL A 147 -5.21 24.64 -12.82
C VAL A 147 -4.99 23.92 -11.50
N VAL A 148 -4.37 22.74 -11.56
CA VAL A 148 -3.95 21.96 -10.40
C VAL A 148 -2.44 21.95 -10.24
N ALA A 149 -1.96 21.90 -9.00
CA ALA A 149 -0.55 21.72 -8.68
C ALA A 149 -0.31 20.33 -8.12
N THR A 150 0.72 19.64 -8.61
CA THR A 150 1.08 18.30 -8.12
C THR A 150 2.59 18.13 -8.01
N SER A 151 3.03 17.40 -6.99
CA SER A 151 4.42 16.92 -6.86
C SER A 151 4.65 15.59 -7.57
N ARG A 152 3.56 14.92 -8.02
CA ARG A 152 3.59 13.58 -8.63
C ARG A 152 2.86 13.56 -9.98
N PRO A 153 3.37 14.23 -11.00
CA PRO A 153 2.70 14.32 -12.32
C PRO A 153 2.50 12.97 -13.01
N GLU A 154 3.31 11.95 -12.68
CA GLU A 154 3.15 10.59 -13.19
C GLU A 154 1.84 9.91 -12.76
N THR A 155 1.17 10.41 -11.74
CA THR A 155 -0.11 9.83 -11.27
C THR A 155 -1.34 10.43 -11.94
N ILE A 156 -1.18 11.48 -12.75
CA ILE A 156 -2.28 12.18 -13.45
C ILE A 156 -3.12 11.20 -14.31
N PHE A 157 -2.50 10.15 -14.85
CA PHE A 157 -3.17 9.15 -15.68
C PHE A 157 -4.29 8.37 -14.94
N ALA A 158 -4.29 8.42 -13.61
CA ALA A 158 -5.29 7.76 -12.76
C ALA A 158 -6.18 8.75 -12.00
N ASP A 159 -6.22 10.02 -12.41
CA ASP A 159 -7.09 10.99 -11.78
C ASP A 159 -8.57 10.65 -12.02
N GLU A 160 -9.36 10.78 -10.96
CA GLU A 160 -10.80 10.49 -10.96
C GLU A 160 -11.65 11.74 -10.71
N ALA A 161 -11.08 12.79 -10.13
CA ALA A 161 -11.74 14.07 -9.92
C ALA A 161 -10.72 15.21 -9.72
N VAL A 162 -11.20 16.45 -9.77
CA VAL A 162 -10.54 17.62 -9.21
C VAL A 162 -11.38 18.12 -8.05
N ALA A 163 -10.81 18.18 -6.85
CA ALA A 163 -11.48 18.70 -5.67
C ALA A 163 -11.17 20.19 -5.46
N VAL A 164 -12.18 20.95 -5.03
CA VAL A 164 -12.07 22.35 -4.65
C VAL A 164 -12.82 22.57 -3.34
N ASN A 165 -12.33 23.52 -2.53
CA ASN A 165 -13.02 23.85 -1.27
C ASN A 165 -14.36 24.53 -1.57
N PRO A 166 -15.48 24.14 -0.92
CA PRO A 166 -16.79 24.77 -1.14
C PRO A 166 -16.83 26.26 -0.78
N GLU A 167 -15.92 26.74 0.07
CA GLU A 167 -15.79 28.15 0.42
C GLU A 167 -14.98 28.96 -0.60
N ASP A 168 -14.31 28.30 -1.54
CA ASP A 168 -13.50 28.95 -2.58
C ASP A 168 -14.37 29.48 -3.72
N LYS A 169 -14.65 30.76 -3.66
CA LYS A 169 -15.51 31.45 -4.66
C LYS A 169 -14.95 31.44 -6.08
N ARG A 170 -13.66 31.16 -6.26
CA ARG A 170 -13.02 31.09 -7.59
C ARG A 170 -13.56 29.94 -8.45
N TYR A 171 -14.04 28.90 -7.80
CA TYR A 171 -14.42 27.64 -8.47
C TYR A 171 -15.88 27.26 -8.32
N THR A 172 -16.71 28.11 -7.69
CA THR A 172 -18.13 27.82 -7.45
C THR A 172 -18.87 27.42 -8.72
N ASP A 173 -18.57 28.09 -9.85
CA ASP A 173 -19.22 27.81 -11.14
C ASP A 173 -18.69 26.56 -11.85
N LEU A 174 -17.60 25.96 -11.37
CA LEU A 174 -17.01 24.73 -11.92
C LEU A 174 -17.44 23.48 -11.18
N VAL A 175 -17.92 23.59 -9.94
CA VAL A 175 -18.41 22.43 -9.17
C VAL A 175 -19.55 21.74 -9.91
N GLY A 176 -19.45 20.43 -10.08
CA GLY A 176 -20.41 19.61 -10.82
C GLY A 176 -20.21 19.60 -12.34
N LYS A 177 -19.26 20.39 -12.89
CA LYS A 177 -18.87 20.29 -14.31
C LYS A 177 -17.70 19.33 -14.48
N ASN A 178 -17.48 18.90 -15.72
CA ASN A 178 -16.35 18.06 -16.09
C ASN A 178 -15.18 18.87 -16.61
N VAL A 179 -13.99 18.40 -16.33
CA VAL A 179 -12.73 18.86 -16.90
C VAL A 179 -11.99 17.70 -17.55
N VAL A 180 -11.11 17.99 -18.49
CA VAL A 180 -10.40 17.00 -19.29
C VAL A 180 -8.97 16.84 -18.79
N ILE A 181 -8.57 15.61 -18.49
CA ILE A 181 -7.19 15.30 -18.10
C ILE A 181 -6.27 15.59 -19.29
N PRO A 182 -5.19 16.39 -19.09
CA PRO A 182 -4.23 16.68 -20.13
C PRO A 182 -3.63 15.41 -20.78
N LEU A 183 -3.50 15.40 -22.10
CA LEU A 183 -2.96 14.31 -22.91
C LEU A 183 -3.80 13.03 -22.99
N MET A 184 -4.74 12.81 -22.06
CA MET A 184 -5.58 11.61 -22.07
C MET A 184 -6.94 11.82 -22.73
N GLY A 185 -7.47 13.03 -22.68
CA GLY A 185 -8.82 13.32 -23.17
C GLY A 185 -9.94 12.71 -22.30
N LYS A 186 -9.62 12.11 -21.14
CA LYS A 186 -10.61 11.58 -20.19
C LYS A 186 -11.26 12.75 -19.45
N GLU A 187 -12.57 12.75 -19.38
CA GLU A 187 -13.34 13.69 -18.58
C GLU A 187 -13.45 13.20 -17.14
N ILE A 188 -13.27 14.12 -16.18
CA ILE A 188 -13.44 13.89 -14.75
C ILE A 188 -14.22 15.04 -14.12
N PRO A 189 -15.01 14.80 -13.05
CA PRO A 189 -15.80 15.84 -12.41
C PRO A 189 -14.96 16.77 -11.54
N VAL A 190 -15.38 18.01 -11.42
CA VAL A 190 -14.96 18.93 -10.35
C VAL A 190 -15.91 18.73 -9.17
N ILE A 191 -15.38 18.35 -8.03
CA ILE A 191 -16.13 18.06 -6.80
C ILE A 191 -15.85 19.10 -5.71
N ALA A 192 -16.81 19.33 -4.83
CA ALA A 192 -16.63 20.16 -3.65
C ALA A 192 -16.29 19.27 -2.46
N ASP A 193 -15.14 19.53 -1.80
CA ASP A 193 -14.69 18.80 -0.61
C ASP A 193 -13.91 19.78 0.29
N GLU A 194 -13.96 19.57 1.60
CA GLU A 194 -13.23 20.40 2.57
C GLU A 194 -11.72 20.14 2.59
N TYR A 195 -11.27 19.07 1.96
CA TYR A 195 -9.87 18.66 1.91
C TYR A 195 -8.93 19.69 1.26
N PRO A 196 -9.24 20.33 0.11
CA PRO A 196 -8.37 21.33 -0.48
C PRO A 196 -8.30 22.61 0.39
N ASP A 197 -7.08 23.02 0.73
CA ASP A 197 -6.83 24.29 1.38
C ASP A 197 -6.84 25.41 0.32
N HIS A 198 -7.88 26.25 0.34
CA HIS A 198 -8.09 27.30 -0.64
C HIS A 198 -7.08 28.45 -0.53
N GLU A 199 -6.32 28.53 0.58
CA GLU A 199 -5.26 29.51 0.78
C GLU A 199 -3.91 29.05 0.22
N LYS A 200 -3.77 27.75 -0.11
CA LYS A 200 -2.54 27.16 -0.62
C LYS A 200 -2.58 26.89 -2.12
N GLY A 201 -1.50 27.25 -2.80
CA GLY A 201 -1.30 26.96 -4.23
C GLY A 201 -2.44 27.50 -5.09
N THR A 202 -3.05 26.63 -5.90
CA THR A 202 -4.20 26.96 -6.75
C THR A 202 -5.53 26.85 -6.00
N GLY A 203 -5.56 26.23 -4.83
CA GLY A 203 -6.80 25.88 -4.12
C GLY A 203 -7.55 24.68 -4.74
N ALA A 204 -7.03 24.13 -5.82
CA ALA A 204 -7.58 22.96 -6.50
C ALA A 204 -6.61 21.79 -6.44
N VAL A 205 -7.10 20.62 -6.08
CA VAL A 205 -6.31 19.39 -5.91
C VAL A 205 -6.85 18.30 -6.82
N LYS A 206 -5.98 17.67 -7.60
CA LYS A 206 -6.34 16.46 -8.34
C LYS A 206 -6.53 15.31 -7.35
N ILE A 207 -7.51 14.45 -7.59
CA ILE A 207 -7.82 13.31 -6.73
C ILE A 207 -7.50 12.01 -7.44
N THR A 208 -6.51 11.30 -6.88
CA THR A 208 -6.02 10.01 -7.40
C THR A 208 -6.10 8.96 -6.30
N PRO A 209 -7.26 8.36 -6.03
CA PRO A 209 -7.52 7.56 -4.83
C PRO A 209 -6.58 6.37 -4.64
N ALA A 210 -6.05 5.79 -5.73
CA ALA A 210 -5.13 4.65 -5.64
C ALA A 210 -3.66 5.04 -5.32
N HIS A 211 -3.31 6.33 -5.25
CA HIS A 211 -1.92 6.78 -5.15
C HIS A 211 -1.62 7.74 -4.00
N ASP A 212 -2.62 8.17 -3.24
CA ASP A 212 -2.48 9.06 -2.10
C ASP A 212 -3.51 8.74 -1.00
N PRO A 213 -3.11 8.64 0.29
CA PRO A 213 -4.03 8.32 1.38
C PRO A 213 -5.16 9.34 1.56
N ASN A 214 -4.88 10.63 1.41
CA ASN A 214 -5.90 11.67 1.54
C ASN A 214 -6.87 11.64 0.35
N ASP A 215 -6.33 11.42 -0.86
CA ASP A 215 -7.16 11.27 -2.06
C ASP A 215 -8.04 10.02 -1.98
N PHE A 216 -7.56 8.95 -1.32
CA PHE A 216 -8.36 7.76 -1.06
C PHE A 216 -9.57 8.08 -0.18
N GLU A 217 -9.39 8.85 0.90
CA GLU A 217 -10.49 9.25 1.79
C GLU A 217 -11.51 10.15 1.06
N VAL A 218 -11.03 11.08 0.22
CA VAL A 218 -11.91 11.88 -0.65
C VAL A 218 -12.67 10.97 -1.62
N GLY A 219 -11.97 10.00 -2.21
CA GLY A 219 -12.55 9.00 -3.12
C GLY A 219 -13.69 8.21 -2.47
N GLU A 220 -13.49 7.72 -1.24
CA GLU A 220 -14.52 7.00 -0.47
C GLU A 220 -15.75 7.88 -0.22
N ARG A 221 -15.55 9.16 0.17
CA ARG A 221 -16.67 10.09 0.42
C ARG A 221 -17.49 10.40 -0.83
N HIS A 222 -16.84 10.46 -1.99
CA HIS A 222 -17.48 10.80 -3.27
C HIS A 222 -17.78 9.62 -4.18
N GLY A 223 -17.47 8.38 -3.75
CA GLY A 223 -17.72 7.17 -4.53
C GLY A 223 -16.87 7.08 -5.81
N LEU A 224 -15.64 7.61 -5.78
CA LEU A 224 -14.70 7.56 -6.89
C LEU A 224 -14.04 6.17 -6.99
N ASN A 225 -13.53 5.84 -8.18
CA ASN A 225 -12.86 4.56 -8.38
C ASN A 225 -11.40 4.58 -7.87
N ASN A 226 -10.92 3.43 -7.40
CA ASN A 226 -9.52 3.21 -7.02
C ASN A 226 -8.74 2.64 -8.19
N ILE A 227 -8.36 3.50 -9.14
CA ILE A 227 -7.64 3.11 -10.37
C ILE A 227 -6.15 3.41 -10.19
N SER A 228 -5.29 2.39 -10.39
CA SER A 228 -3.83 2.57 -10.40
C SER A 228 -3.30 2.73 -11.82
N CYS A 229 -2.37 3.67 -12.04
CA CYS A 229 -1.62 3.81 -13.29
C CYS A 229 -0.18 3.27 -13.19
N ILE A 230 0.20 2.70 -12.05
CA ILE A 230 1.53 2.16 -11.79
C ILE A 230 1.39 0.68 -11.48
N ASN A 231 2.20 -0.16 -12.11
CA ASN A 231 2.30 -1.60 -11.88
C ASN A 231 3.04 -1.91 -10.57
N GLU A 232 2.98 -3.16 -10.13
CA GLU A 232 3.67 -3.63 -8.92
C GLU A 232 5.20 -3.50 -9.00
N ASP A 233 5.78 -3.57 -10.20
CA ASP A 233 7.21 -3.33 -10.47
C ASP A 233 7.60 -1.85 -10.61
N ALA A 234 6.69 -0.94 -10.28
CA ALA A 234 6.84 0.50 -10.38
C ALA A 234 6.93 1.07 -11.81
N THR A 235 6.63 0.28 -12.83
CA THR A 235 6.47 0.77 -14.20
C THR A 235 5.07 1.32 -14.44
N MET A 236 4.92 2.19 -15.43
CA MET A 236 3.62 2.71 -15.85
C MET A 236 2.81 1.65 -16.58
N ASN A 237 1.51 1.53 -16.27
CA ASN A 237 0.62 0.60 -16.95
C ASN A 237 0.01 1.19 -18.24
N GLU A 238 -0.96 0.50 -18.83
CA GLU A 238 -1.61 0.87 -20.09
C GLU A 238 -2.31 2.23 -20.06
N LEU A 239 -2.74 2.71 -18.89
CA LEU A 239 -3.39 4.03 -18.76
C LEU A 239 -2.46 5.18 -19.12
N ALA A 240 -1.16 4.99 -18.98
CA ALA A 240 -0.16 5.99 -19.31
C ALA A 240 0.10 6.13 -20.84
N GLY A 241 -0.58 5.33 -21.66
CA GLY A 241 -0.50 5.40 -23.13
C GLY A 241 0.93 5.29 -23.63
N LYS A 242 1.46 6.36 -24.29
CA LYS A 242 2.83 6.36 -24.83
C LYS A 242 3.95 6.22 -23.79
N TYR A 243 3.63 6.36 -22.49
CA TYR A 243 4.58 6.19 -21.40
C TYR A 243 4.48 4.80 -20.74
N GLN A 244 3.63 3.91 -21.25
CA GLN A 244 3.50 2.54 -20.76
C GLN A 244 4.84 1.81 -20.72
N GLY A 245 5.11 1.09 -19.64
CA GLY A 245 6.34 0.34 -19.41
C GLY A 245 7.54 1.17 -18.97
N MET A 246 7.43 2.50 -18.90
CA MET A 246 8.49 3.35 -18.35
C MET A 246 8.50 3.25 -16.82
N ASP A 247 9.69 3.36 -16.20
CA ASP A 247 9.78 3.62 -14.76
C ASP A 247 9.03 4.92 -14.41
N ARG A 248 8.35 4.92 -13.24
CA ARG A 248 7.51 6.05 -12.82
C ARG A 248 8.26 7.39 -12.74
N TYR A 249 9.54 7.39 -12.35
CA TYR A 249 10.35 8.62 -12.27
C TYR A 249 10.82 9.09 -13.64
N ASP A 250 11.07 8.17 -14.55
CA ASP A 250 11.42 8.52 -15.94
C ASP A 250 10.18 8.99 -16.69
N CYS A 251 9.02 8.38 -16.44
CA CYS A 251 7.74 8.89 -16.91
C CYS A 251 7.50 10.33 -16.42
N ARG A 252 7.71 10.62 -15.12
CA ARG A 252 7.61 11.97 -14.55
C ARG A 252 8.43 12.97 -15.35
N LYS A 253 9.71 12.65 -15.60
CA LYS A 253 10.62 13.52 -16.35
C LYS A 253 10.18 13.73 -17.80
N ALA A 254 9.72 12.66 -18.45
CA ALA A 254 9.25 12.69 -19.82
C ALA A 254 7.94 13.47 -19.96
N PHE A 255 6.98 13.19 -19.11
CA PHE A 255 5.67 13.84 -19.08
C PHE A 255 5.77 15.35 -18.85
N VAL A 256 6.60 15.75 -17.88
CA VAL A 256 6.85 17.18 -17.61
C VAL A 256 7.50 17.90 -18.78
N LYS A 257 8.27 17.24 -19.64
CA LYS A 257 8.91 17.84 -20.83
C LYS A 257 8.02 17.83 -22.08
N ASP A 258 6.89 17.14 -22.04
CA ASP A 258 6.00 16.98 -23.20
C ASP A 258 5.35 18.33 -23.59
N PRO A 259 5.54 18.83 -24.80
CA PRO A 259 5.00 20.10 -25.25
C PRO A 259 3.48 20.09 -25.42
N ALA A 260 2.83 18.91 -25.52
CA ALA A 260 1.40 18.79 -25.72
C ALA A 260 0.57 19.01 -24.42
N GLY A 261 1.23 19.09 -23.25
CA GLY A 261 0.58 19.54 -22.01
C GLY A 261 0.62 21.06 -21.89
N ASP A 262 -0.54 21.72 -21.81
CA ASP A 262 -0.59 23.17 -21.59
C ASP A 262 -0.03 23.49 -20.18
N ARG A 263 1.17 24.05 -20.14
CA ARG A 263 1.94 24.25 -18.91
C ARG A 263 2.06 25.72 -18.54
N LYS A 264 1.82 25.99 -17.26
CA LYS A 264 2.55 27.04 -16.56
C LYS A 264 3.40 26.36 -15.49
N SER A 265 4.67 26.06 -15.78
CA SER A 265 5.63 25.67 -14.74
C SER A 265 6.00 26.89 -13.93
N VAL A 266 5.80 26.81 -12.62
CA VAL A 266 6.42 27.73 -11.65
C VAL A 266 7.26 26.85 -10.73
N VAL A 267 8.54 27.17 -10.70
CA VAL A 267 9.50 26.63 -9.73
C VAL A 267 9.20 27.18 -8.34
#